data_c6f62b027ecbab2d5faddc07116b99ee
#
_entry.id   c6f62b027ecbab2d5faddc07116b99ee
#
_cell.length_a   1.000
_cell.length_b   1.000
_cell.length_c   1.000
_cell.angle_alpha   90.00
_cell.angle_beta   90.00
_cell.angle_gamma   90.00
#
_symmetry.space_group_name_H-M   'P 1'
#
loop_
_entity.id
_entity.type
_entity.pdbx_description
1 polymer ?
#
loop_
_entity_poly.entity_id
_entity_poly.type
_entity_poly.pdbx_seq_one_letter_code
_entity_poly.pdbx_strand_id
1 'polypeptide(L)'
;RLEALLCHLERLLPADTADRQRFREAIVATPPVCVRVNGLLPSHAQAVRSLLESVGRPVAWCEDTFTLGDRAPDAPLGNTLEVALGAVYVQAKATTLAARVLDPQPGECVLDLAAAPGGKATHIASLMNNQGLLVCNEPKQKRMASLVGNLERCGVHHCLLTGVDGAQLARSFHNAFDRILLDAPCSGDGIIGKSRGQLAYWSPEDAVRKSYQQVGLLRAAFHMLRPGGILVYSTCSLSTEENEDVLLGLL
;
A
#
# COMPACT_ATOMS: atom_id res chain seq x y z
N ARG A 1 17.00 -12.53 -16.04
CA ARG A 1 15.67 -12.18 -15.50
C ARG A 1 15.41 -10.68 -15.54
N LEU A 2 16.37 -9.82 -15.16
CA LEU A 2 16.19 -8.36 -15.24
C LEU A 2 15.91 -7.93 -16.69
N GLU A 3 16.68 -8.40 -17.67
CA GLU A 3 16.42 -8.09 -19.08
C GLU A 3 15.05 -8.61 -19.56
N ALA A 4 14.64 -9.81 -19.15
CA ALA A 4 13.32 -10.34 -19.49
C ALA A 4 12.18 -9.46 -18.93
N LEU A 5 12.33 -8.99 -17.69
CA LEU A 5 11.39 -8.05 -17.06
C LEU A 5 11.36 -6.70 -17.79
N LEU A 6 12.54 -6.13 -18.06
CA LEU A 6 12.63 -4.85 -18.76
C LEU A 6 11.98 -4.94 -20.14
N CYS A 7 12.27 -5.98 -20.92
CA CYS A 7 11.62 -6.23 -22.21
C CYS A 7 10.09 -6.41 -22.08
N HIS A 8 9.62 -7.05 -21.00
CA HIS A 8 8.19 -7.21 -20.75
C HIS A 8 7.51 -5.86 -20.49
N LEU A 9 8.07 -5.05 -19.60
CA LEU A 9 7.50 -3.77 -19.21
C LEU A 9 7.68 -2.66 -20.28
N GLU A 10 8.75 -2.71 -21.06
CA GLU A 10 8.96 -1.75 -22.15
C GLU A 10 7.89 -1.80 -23.26
N ARG A 11 7.12 -2.87 -23.32
CA ARG A 11 5.94 -2.96 -24.22
C ARG A 11 4.86 -1.92 -23.86
N LEU A 12 4.85 -1.45 -22.60
CA LEU A 12 3.92 -0.46 -22.07
C LEU A 12 4.34 0.97 -22.42
N LEU A 13 5.58 1.16 -22.91
CA LEU A 13 6.13 2.48 -23.20
C LEU A 13 6.06 2.81 -24.69
N PRO A 14 5.97 4.10 -25.04
CA PRO A 14 6.17 4.56 -26.39
C PRO A 14 7.47 4.03 -27.00
N ALA A 15 7.55 3.98 -28.31
CA ALA A 15 8.72 3.48 -29.03
C ALA A 15 9.97 4.38 -28.88
N ASP A 16 9.89 5.50 -28.17
CA ASP A 16 11.01 6.40 -27.95
C ASP A 16 12.12 5.74 -27.11
N THR A 17 13.30 5.69 -27.68
CA THR A 17 14.48 5.09 -27.04
C THR A 17 14.94 5.84 -25.80
N ALA A 18 14.76 7.17 -25.76
CA ALA A 18 15.14 7.99 -24.60
C ALA A 18 14.24 7.72 -23.39
N ASP A 19 12.93 7.51 -23.61
CA ASP A 19 12.00 7.15 -22.55
C ASP A 19 12.27 5.75 -22.01
N ARG A 20 12.59 4.80 -22.87
CA ARG A 20 12.98 3.44 -22.46
C ARG A 20 14.24 3.42 -21.62
N GLN A 21 15.25 4.21 -22.02
CA GLN A 21 16.48 4.30 -21.24
C GLN A 21 16.22 4.90 -19.84
N ARG A 22 15.46 6.00 -19.76
CA ARG A 22 15.05 6.61 -18.48
C ARG A 22 14.28 5.64 -17.60
N PHE A 23 13.39 4.85 -18.20
CA PHE A 23 12.64 3.81 -17.48
C PHE A 23 13.56 2.74 -16.92
N ARG A 24 14.49 2.21 -17.71
CA ARG A 24 15.49 1.21 -17.27
C ARG A 24 16.29 1.69 -16.06
N GLU A 25 16.72 2.94 -16.08
CA GLU A 25 17.45 3.54 -14.97
C GLU A 25 16.56 3.72 -13.74
N ALA A 26 15.34 4.22 -13.91
CA ALA A 26 14.42 4.52 -12.83
C ALA A 26 13.94 3.27 -12.08
N ILE A 27 13.61 2.19 -12.79
CA ILE A 27 13.05 0.97 -12.18
C ILE A 27 14.04 0.23 -11.27
N VAL A 28 15.34 0.35 -11.55
CA VAL A 28 16.39 -0.27 -10.73
C VAL A 28 16.96 0.67 -9.66
N ALA A 29 16.65 1.97 -9.76
CA ALA A 29 17.10 2.96 -8.79
C ALA A 29 16.47 2.72 -7.42
N THR A 30 17.24 2.92 -6.37
CA THR A 30 16.71 2.90 -5.01
C THR A 30 15.79 4.11 -4.82
N PRO A 31 14.50 3.91 -4.52
CA PRO A 31 13.59 5.03 -4.32
C PRO A 31 13.97 5.81 -3.07
N PRO A 32 13.72 7.13 -3.04
CA PRO A 32 13.98 7.94 -1.86
C PRO A 32 13.15 7.44 -0.67
N VAL A 33 13.73 7.60 0.52
CA VAL A 33 13.04 7.26 1.76
C VAL A 33 11.91 8.24 2.02
N CYS A 34 10.74 7.74 2.35
CA CYS A 34 9.60 8.55 2.71
C CYS A 34 9.06 8.16 4.09
N VAL A 35 8.56 9.17 4.79
CA VAL A 35 8.04 9.04 6.15
C VAL A 35 6.68 9.72 6.21
N ARG A 36 5.69 9.03 6.76
CA ARG A 36 4.36 9.59 7.02
C ARG A 36 4.21 9.89 8.50
N VAL A 37 3.80 11.10 8.83
CA VAL A 37 3.42 11.51 10.18
C VAL A 37 2.13 10.79 10.58
N ASN A 38 2.08 10.30 11.82
CA ASN A 38 0.90 9.65 12.35
C ASN A 38 -0.03 10.65 13.03
N GLY A 39 -1.15 10.98 12.40
CA GLY A 39 -2.15 11.90 12.93
C GLY A 39 -2.89 11.41 14.18
N LEU A 40 -2.84 10.09 14.48
CA LEU A 40 -3.46 9.52 15.68
C LEU A 40 -2.72 9.86 16.99
N LEU A 41 -1.50 10.40 16.89
CA LEU A 41 -0.69 10.81 18.03
C LEU A 41 -0.43 12.33 18.00
N PRO A 42 -1.46 13.15 18.22
CA PRO A 42 -1.39 14.60 17.99
C PRO A 42 -0.33 15.31 18.84
N SER A 43 -0.05 14.81 20.05
CA SER A 43 0.99 15.36 20.93
C SER A 43 2.41 15.29 20.33
N HIS A 44 2.66 14.36 19.42
CA HIS A 44 3.95 14.16 18.75
C HIS A 44 3.93 14.70 17.31
N ALA A 45 2.76 14.73 16.67
CA ALA A 45 2.61 15.02 15.25
C ALA A 45 3.17 16.40 14.89
N GLN A 46 2.92 17.43 15.68
CA GLN A 46 3.39 18.80 15.40
C GLN A 46 4.92 18.90 15.45
N ALA A 47 5.54 18.38 16.50
CA ALA A 47 7.00 18.43 16.65
C ALA A 47 7.70 17.64 15.54
N VAL A 48 7.17 16.43 15.23
CA VAL A 48 7.70 15.59 14.15
C VAL A 48 7.52 16.23 12.79
N ARG A 49 6.37 16.88 12.52
CA ARG A 49 6.13 17.60 11.28
C ARG A 49 7.16 18.72 11.09
N SER A 50 7.36 19.57 12.11
CA SER A 50 8.34 20.64 12.04
C SER A 50 9.77 20.13 11.79
N LEU A 51 10.13 18.99 12.39
CA LEU A 51 11.41 18.34 12.10
C LEU A 51 11.48 17.88 10.64
N LEU A 52 10.46 17.19 10.14
CA LEU A 52 10.44 16.65 8.78
C LEU A 52 10.43 17.77 7.72
N GLU A 53 9.78 18.90 7.98
CA GLU A 53 9.81 20.10 7.12
C GLU A 53 11.22 20.67 6.98
N SER A 54 12.07 20.52 8.00
CA SER A 54 13.45 21.00 7.95
C SER A 54 14.41 20.10 7.17
N VAL A 55 14.09 18.80 7.04
CA VAL A 55 14.98 17.77 6.44
C VAL A 55 14.42 17.11 5.19
N GLY A 56 13.14 17.32 4.88
CA GLY A 56 12.44 16.66 3.79
C GLY A 56 11.58 17.59 2.96
N ARG A 57 10.90 17.02 1.98
CA ARG A 57 9.94 17.72 1.12
C ARG A 57 8.58 17.04 1.24
N PRO A 58 7.48 17.78 1.43
CA PRO A 58 6.14 17.20 1.48
C PRO A 58 5.79 16.54 0.14
N VAL A 59 5.01 15.47 0.21
CA VAL A 59 4.47 14.79 -0.96
C VAL A 59 3.20 15.51 -1.41
N ALA A 60 3.13 15.90 -2.68
CA ALA A 60 2.08 16.79 -3.21
C ALA A 60 0.63 16.31 -2.95
N TRP A 61 0.39 14.99 -2.93
CA TRP A 61 -0.95 14.40 -2.71
C TRP A 61 -1.19 13.94 -1.28
N CYS A 62 -0.19 14.07 -0.39
CA CYS A 62 -0.30 13.62 1.00
C CYS A 62 0.57 14.49 1.90
N GLU A 63 -0.02 15.54 2.45
CA GLU A 63 0.64 16.54 3.28
C GLU A 63 1.32 15.99 4.55
N ASP A 64 0.86 14.82 5.03
CA ASP A 64 1.46 14.12 6.18
C ASP A 64 2.66 13.27 5.78
N THR A 65 3.02 13.22 4.51
CA THR A 65 4.14 12.40 4.00
C THR A 65 5.25 13.28 3.46
N PHE A 66 6.46 12.96 3.88
CA PHE A 66 7.67 13.69 3.49
C PHE A 66 8.66 12.74 2.80
N THR A 67 9.22 13.18 1.69
CA THR A 67 10.37 12.53 1.07
C THR A 67 11.62 13.11 1.72
N LEU A 68 12.44 12.26 2.33
CA LEU A 68 13.70 12.66 2.93
C LEU A 68 14.76 12.81 1.83
N GLY A 69 15.55 13.88 1.92
CA GLY A 69 16.70 14.10 1.04
C GLY A 69 17.95 13.37 1.52
N ASP A 70 19.11 13.78 0.99
CA ASP A 70 20.44 13.25 1.35
C ASP A 70 20.83 13.48 2.82
N ARG A 71 20.03 14.23 3.56
CA ARG A 71 20.14 14.40 5.02
C ARG A 71 19.38 13.36 5.83
N ALA A 72 19.04 12.21 5.21
CA ALA A 72 18.52 11.09 5.97
C ALA A 72 19.51 10.74 7.10
N PRO A 73 19.03 10.40 8.31
CA PRO A 73 19.91 10.09 9.42
C PRO A 73 20.87 8.95 9.07
N ASP A 74 22.11 9.03 9.57
CA ASP A 74 23.15 8.01 9.37
C ASP A 74 22.74 6.63 9.91
N ALA A 75 21.76 6.58 10.81
CA ALA A 75 21.19 5.35 11.35
C ALA A 75 19.94 4.92 10.55
N PRO A 76 19.66 3.60 10.45
CA PRO A 76 18.42 3.10 9.86
C PRO A 76 17.20 3.74 10.53
N LEU A 77 16.35 4.40 9.77
CA LEU A 77 15.15 5.10 10.29
C LEU A 77 14.26 4.19 11.16
N GLY A 78 14.23 2.89 10.87
CA GLY A 78 13.50 1.92 11.69
C GLY A 78 13.93 1.84 13.16
N ASN A 79 15.12 2.34 13.49
CA ASN A 79 15.68 2.34 14.83
C ASN A 79 15.52 3.69 15.55
N THR A 80 14.82 4.64 14.96
CA THR A 80 14.57 5.94 15.61
C THR A 80 13.44 5.86 16.63
N LEU A 81 13.48 6.77 17.60
CA LEU A 81 12.45 6.84 18.65
C LEU A 81 11.08 7.16 18.07
N GLU A 82 11.01 8.04 17.06
CA GLU A 82 9.79 8.44 16.39
C GLU A 82 9.09 7.25 15.71
N VAL A 83 9.87 6.32 15.12
CA VAL A 83 9.34 5.09 14.58
C VAL A 83 8.90 4.14 15.69
N ALA A 84 9.73 3.96 16.72
CA ALA A 84 9.42 3.07 17.86
C ALA A 84 8.14 3.49 18.60
N LEU A 85 7.93 4.79 18.77
CA LEU A 85 6.72 5.36 19.40
C LEU A 85 5.51 5.44 18.46
N GLY A 86 5.65 5.06 17.18
CA GLY A 86 4.57 5.15 16.22
C GLY A 86 4.21 6.57 15.76
N ALA A 87 5.01 7.57 16.11
CA ALA A 87 4.80 8.96 15.69
C ALA A 87 4.96 9.13 14.17
N VAL A 88 5.73 8.24 13.54
CA VAL A 88 5.90 8.15 12.09
C VAL A 88 5.82 6.72 11.57
N TYR A 89 5.49 6.60 10.28
CA TYR A 89 5.52 5.34 9.54
C TYR A 89 6.42 5.48 8.30
N VAL A 90 7.44 4.63 8.19
CA VAL A 90 8.34 4.60 7.02
C VAL A 90 7.67 3.82 5.89
N GLN A 91 7.38 4.47 4.77
CA GLN A 91 6.73 3.83 3.62
C GLN A 91 7.08 4.56 2.31
N ALA A 92 6.94 3.87 1.17
CA ALA A 92 7.12 4.51 -0.13
C ALA A 92 5.99 5.54 -0.38
N LYS A 93 6.31 6.69 -0.98
CA LYS A 93 5.32 7.76 -1.25
C LYS A 93 4.12 7.27 -2.06
N ALA A 94 4.34 6.41 -3.07
CA ALA A 94 3.26 5.87 -3.90
C ALA A 94 2.22 5.08 -3.09
N THR A 95 2.63 4.40 -2.00
CA THR A 95 1.69 3.61 -1.19
C THR A 95 0.71 4.47 -0.40
N THR A 96 1.00 5.76 -0.20
CA THR A 96 0.08 6.68 0.47
C THR A 96 -1.10 7.07 -0.42
N LEU A 97 -0.93 6.98 -1.74
CA LEU A 97 -1.96 7.36 -2.70
C LEU A 97 -3.22 6.50 -2.56
N ALA A 98 -3.07 5.20 -2.36
CA ALA A 98 -4.21 4.28 -2.25
C ALA A 98 -5.17 4.66 -1.11
N ALA A 99 -4.67 4.98 0.08
CA ALA A 99 -5.50 5.42 1.20
C ALA A 99 -6.10 6.82 0.97
N ARG A 100 -5.36 7.72 0.31
CA ARG A 100 -5.86 9.06 -0.05
C ARG A 100 -6.96 9.03 -1.10
N VAL A 101 -6.84 8.14 -2.11
CA VAL A 101 -7.89 7.93 -3.13
C VAL A 101 -9.12 7.23 -2.53
N LEU A 102 -8.92 6.31 -1.58
CA LEU A 102 -10.01 5.69 -0.83
C LEU A 102 -10.81 6.74 -0.05
N ASP A 103 -10.15 7.78 0.46
CA ASP A 103 -10.73 8.91 1.21
C ASP A 103 -11.71 8.47 2.31
N PRO A 104 -11.29 7.59 3.24
CA PRO A 104 -12.18 7.05 4.27
C PRO A 104 -12.59 8.17 5.24
N GLN A 105 -13.88 8.20 5.58
CA GLN A 105 -14.44 9.22 6.47
C GLN A 105 -14.61 8.68 7.90
N PRO A 106 -14.47 9.55 8.94
CA PRO A 106 -14.81 9.18 10.31
C PRO A 106 -16.23 8.63 10.42
N GLY A 107 -16.37 7.50 11.13
CA GLY A 107 -17.65 6.83 11.32
C GLY A 107 -17.99 5.74 10.30
N GLU A 108 -17.27 5.64 9.19
CA GLU A 108 -17.48 4.60 8.18
C GLU A 108 -17.01 3.20 8.64
N CYS A 109 -17.53 2.17 7.97
CA CYS A 109 -17.05 0.80 8.05
C CYS A 109 -16.16 0.52 6.83
N VAL A 110 -14.85 0.38 7.07
CA VAL A 110 -13.84 0.27 6.01
C VAL A 110 -13.15 -1.08 6.10
N LEU A 111 -12.91 -1.72 4.95
CA LEU A 111 -12.14 -2.97 4.84
C LEU A 111 -10.80 -2.72 4.13
N ASP A 112 -9.71 -3.13 4.76
CA ASP A 112 -8.42 -3.37 4.10
C ASP A 112 -8.27 -4.88 3.90
N LEU A 113 -8.49 -5.36 2.67
CA LEU A 113 -8.65 -6.80 2.37
C LEU A 113 -7.31 -7.56 2.36
N ALA A 114 -6.18 -6.86 2.26
CA ALA A 114 -4.83 -7.45 2.28
C ALA A 114 -3.87 -6.54 3.08
N ALA A 115 -4.19 -6.32 4.36
CA ALA A 115 -3.73 -5.21 5.17
C ALA A 115 -2.23 -5.24 5.54
N ALA A 116 -1.60 -6.42 5.64
CA ALA A 116 -0.22 -6.50 6.12
C ALA A 116 0.80 -5.89 5.12
N PRO A 117 1.82 -5.21 5.63
CA PRO A 117 2.24 -5.11 7.03
C PRO A 117 1.57 -3.98 7.85
N GLY A 118 0.57 -3.26 7.33
CA GLY A 118 -0.19 -2.25 8.06
C GLY A 118 0.05 -0.79 7.63
N GLY A 119 0.89 -0.54 6.63
CA GLY A 119 1.17 0.82 6.18
C GLY A 119 -0.06 1.56 5.64
N LYS A 120 -0.93 0.87 4.88
CA LYS A 120 -2.19 1.42 4.39
C LYS A 120 -3.26 1.41 5.48
N ALA A 121 -3.38 0.31 6.24
CA ALA A 121 -4.32 0.20 7.35
C ALA A 121 -4.14 1.30 8.41
N THR A 122 -2.90 1.58 8.84
CA THR A 122 -2.60 2.68 9.77
C THR A 122 -2.86 4.06 9.16
N HIS A 123 -2.74 4.21 7.84
CA HIS A 123 -3.09 5.45 7.15
C HIS A 123 -4.61 5.65 7.09
N ILE A 124 -5.35 4.60 6.75
CA ILE A 124 -6.83 4.59 6.79
C ILE A 124 -7.31 4.97 8.19
N ALA A 125 -6.81 4.31 9.24
CA ALA A 125 -7.17 4.62 10.63
C ALA A 125 -6.87 6.08 11.01
N SER A 126 -5.75 6.64 10.52
CA SER A 126 -5.41 8.04 10.73
C SER A 126 -6.40 8.98 10.03
N LEU A 127 -6.78 8.71 8.80
CA LEU A 127 -7.78 9.49 8.07
C LEU A 127 -9.18 9.41 8.72
N MET A 128 -9.53 8.24 9.25
CA MET A 128 -10.77 8.03 10.01
C MET A 128 -10.73 8.61 11.44
N ASN A 129 -9.58 9.09 11.89
CA ASN A 129 -9.38 9.58 13.26
C ASN A 129 -9.83 8.55 14.33
N ASN A 130 -9.56 7.27 14.11
CA ASN A 130 -10.03 6.15 14.95
C ASN A 130 -11.56 6.14 15.20
N GLN A 131 -12.37 6.66 14.28
CA GLN A 131 -13.83 6.65 14.38
C GLN A 131 -14.44 5.75 13.32
N GLY A 132 -15.44 4.95 13.71
CA GLY A 132 -16.03 3.93 12.85
C GLY A 132 -15.44 2.55 13.09
N LEU A 133 -15.34 1.71 12.06
CA LEU A 133 -14.75 0.37 12.13
C LEU A 133 -13.80 0.15 10.96
N LEU A 134 -12.55 -0.19 11.27
CA LEU A 134 -11.59 -0.68 10.28
C LEU A 134 -11.44 -2.19 10.41
N VAL A 135 -11.82 -2.94 9.37
CA VAL A 135 -11.56 -4.39 9.29
C VAL A 135 -10.26 -4.60 8.49
N CYS A 136 -9.28 -5.26 9.11
CA CYS A 136 -7.99 -5.56 8.49
C CYS A 136 -7.86 -7.06 8.30
N ASN A 137 -7.82 -7.53 7.05
CA ASN A 137 -7.66 -8.94 6.73
C ASN A 137 -6.23 -9.26 6.27
N GLU A 138 -5.64 -10.35 6.82
CA GLU A 138 -4.37 -10.92 6.34
C GLU A 138 -4.36 -12.43 6.57
N PRO A 139 -4.47 -13.25 5.51
CA PRO A 139 -4.54 -14.72 5.66
C PRO A 139 -3.22 -15.36 6.12
N LYS A 140 -2.08 -14.69 5.95
CA LYS A 140 -0.76 -15.27 6.28
C LYS A 140 -0.35 -14.91 7.71
N GLN A 141 -0.35 -15.88 8.61
CA GLN A 141 0.02 -15.74 10.03
C GLN A 141 1.34 -14.96 10.26
N LYS A 142 2.38 -15.25 9.47
CA LYS A 142 3.67 -14.55 9.58
C LYS A 142 3.56 -13.05 9.30
N ARG A 143 2.64 -12.65 8.40
CA ARG A 143 2.39 -11.25 8.06
C ARG A 143 1.43 -10.59 9.04
N MET A 144 0.48 -11.36 9.61
CA MET A 144 -0.43 -10.90 10.64
C MET A 144 0.31 -10.32 11.86
N ALA A 145 1.38 -10.97 12.31
CA ALA A 145 2.18 -10.47 13.44
C ALA A 145 2.75 -9.05 13.18
N SER A 146 3.22 -8.79 11.97
CA SER A 146 3.69 -7.45 11.58
C SER A 146 2.55 -6.44 11.52
N LEU A 147 1.37 -6.86 11.04
CA LEU A 147 0.17 -6.01 11.01
C LEU A 147 -0.23 -5.59 12.42
N VAL A 148 -0.38 -6.56 13.33
CA VAL A 148 -0.74 -6.31 14.74
C VAL A 148 0.23 -5.31 15.37
N GLY A 149 1.54 -5.59 15.33
CA GLY A 149 2.54 -4.72 15.94
C GLY A 149 2.55 -3.30 15.36
N ASN A 150 2.26 -3.14 14.07
CA ASN A 150 2.18 -1.81 13.45
C ASN A 150 0.89 -1.06 13.82
N LEU A 151 -0.25 -1.75 13.91
CA LEU A 151 -1.51 -1.15 14.36
C LEU A 151 -1.41 -0.68 15.81
N GLU A 152 -0.91 -1.54 16.71
CA GLU A 152 -0.69 -1.22 18.12
C GLU A 152 0.27 -0.03 18.28
N ARG A 153 1.43 -0.12 17.64
CA ARG A 153 2.45 0.93 17.69
C ARG A 153 1.93 2.28 17.21
N CYS A 154 1.09 2.29 16.18
CA CYS A 154 0.49 3.51 15.64
C CYS A 154 -0.76 3.98 16.37
N GLY A 155 -1.20 3.30 17.45
CA GLY A 155 -2.36 3.71 18.24
C GLY A 155 -3.70 3.51 17.53
N VAL A 156 -3.82 2.48 16.69
CA VAL A 156 -5.09 2.14 16.05
C VAL A 156 -5.98 1.38 17.03
N HIS A 157 -7.14 1.92 17.37
CA HIS A 157 -8.04 1.36 18.39
C HIS A 157 -9.31 0.73 17.84
N HIS A 158 -9.89 1.27 16.76
CA HIS A 158 -11.14 0.79 16.18
C HIS A 158 -10.89 -0.15 15.00
N CYS A 159 -10.19 -1.25 15.26
CA CYS A 159 -9.93 -2.24 14.23
C CYS A 159 -10.32 -3.66 14.65
N LEU A 160 -10.80 -4.42 13.67
CA LEU A 160 -11.04 -5.86 13.75
C LEU A 160 -10.08 -6.58 12.83
N LEU A 161 -9.39 -7.58 13.37
CA LEU A 161 -8.45 -8.40 12.60
C LEU A 161 -9.12 -9.70 12.15
N THR A 162 -8.95 -10.04 10.88
CA THR A 162 -9.39 -11.31 10.32
C THR A 162 -8.24 -11.99 9.58
N GLY A 163 -8.16 -13.31 9.70
CA GLY A 163 -7.06 -14.12 9.14
C GLY A 163 -7.55 -15.14 8.13
N VAL A 164 -8.45 -14.77 7.24
CA VAL A 164 -9.09 -15.70 6.30
C VAL A 164 -8.83 -15.32 4.85
N ASP A 165 -9.01 -16.25 3.94
CA ASP A 165 -9.02 -15.96 2.51
C ASP A 165 -10.11 -14.94 2.16
N GLY A 166 -9.82 -13.98 1.26
CA GLY A 166 -10.76 -12.94 0.90
C GLY A 166 -12.09 -13.46 0.34
N ALA A 167 -12.07 -14.58 -0.39
CA ALA A 167 -13.30 -15.21 -0.88
C ALA A 167 -14.12 -15.86 0.25
N GLN A 168 -13.46 -16.33 1.32
CA GLN A 168 -14.15 -16.81 2.52
C GLN A 168 -14.77 -15.65 3.29
N LEU A 169 -14.06 -14.52 3.40
CA LEU A 169 -14.56 -13.32 4.05
C LEU A 169 -15.86 -12.83 3.39
N ALA A 170 -15.92 -12.86 2.06
CA ALA A 170 -17.10 -12.47 1.29
C ALA A 170 -18.35 -13.35 1.55
N ARG A 171 -18.19 -14.56 2.08
CA ARG A 171 -19.35 -15.39 2.50
C ARG A 171 -20.01 -14.87 3.76
N SER A 172 -19.27 -14.14 4.59
CA SER A 172 -19.75 -13.61 5.88
C SER A 172 -20.25 -12.17 5.78
N PHE A 173 -19.87 -11.45 4.73
CA PHE A 173 -20.21 -10.05 4.53
C PHE A 173 -20.81 -9.82 3.14
N HIS A 174 -21.95 -9.15 3.08
CA HIS A 174 -22.59 -8.72 1.85
C HIS A 174 -23.05 -7.28 2.02
N ASN A 175 -22.65 -6.40 1.11
CA ASN A 175 -23.01 -4.96 1.19
C ASN A 175 -22.71 -4.32 2.55
N ALA A 176 -21.61 -4.72 3.19
CA ALA A 176 -21.32 -4.38 4.58
C ALA A 176 -20.38 -3.18 4.75
N PHE A 177 -19.58 -2.87 3.74
CA PHE A 177 -18.53 -1.86 3.87
C PHE A 177 -18.85 -0.62 3.04
N ASP A 178 -18.58 0.53 3.63
CA ASP A 178 -18.66 1.83 2.98
C ASP A 178 -17.54 2.00 1.96
N ARG A 179 -16.34 1.56 2.35
CA ARG A 179 -15.15 1.60 1.52
C ARG A 179 -14.32 0.34 1.67
N ILE A 180 -13.69 -0.07 0.57
CA ILE A 180 -12.80 -1.23 0.56
C ILE A 180 -11.51 -0.84 -0.14
N LEU A 181 -10.37 -1.13 0.51
CA LEU A 181 -9.08 -1.14 -0.12
C LEU A 181 -8.67 -2.58 -0.44
N LEU A 182 -8.34 -2.84 -1.69
CA LEU A 182 -7.66 -4.05 -2.13
C LEU A 182 -6.29 -3.70 -2.68
N ASP A 183 -5.28 -3.68 -1.80
CA ASP A 183 -3.87 -3.67 -2.21
C ASP A 183 -3.46 -5.10 -2.54
N ALA A 184 -3.69 -5.49 -3.78
CA ALA A 184 -3.70 -6.89 -4.17
C ALA A 184 -2.29 -7.53 -4.13
N PRO A 185 -2.18 -8.80 -3.70
CA PRO A 185 -0.93 -9.54 -3.81
C PRO A 185 -0.54 -9.64 -5.29
N CYS A 186 0.64 -9.12 -5.65
CA CYS A 186 1.10 -8.99 -7.02
C CYS A 186 2.51 -9.53 -7.22
N SER A 187 3.01 -9.53 -8.48
CA SER A 187 4.37 -9.97 -8.83
C SER A 187 5.45 -9.06 -8.25
N GLY A 188 5.12 -7.78 -7.98
CA GLY A 188 6.05 -6.81 -7.39
C GLY A 188 7.10 -6.30 -8.37
N ASP A 189 6.84 -6.33 -9.65
CA ASP A 189 7.77 -5.88 -10.69
C ASP A 189 8.08 -4.37 -10.62
N GLY A 190 7.14 -3.56 -10.10
CA GLY A 190 7.32 -2.12 -9.91
C GLY A 190 8.17 -1.73 -8.69
N ILE A 191 8.58 -2.69 -7.82
CA ILE A 191 9.36 -2.38 -6.60
C ILE A 191 10.77 -2.98 -6.60
N ILE A 192 11.31 -3.36 -7.74
CA ILE A 192 12.61 -4.03 -7.86
C ILE A 192 13.74 -3.15 -7.35
N GLY A 193 13.71 -1.84 -7.59
CA GLY A 193 14.66 -0.90 -7.03
C GLY A 193 14.73 -0.91 -5.50
N LYS A 194 13.60 -1.22 -4.84
CA LYS A 194 13.51 -1.37 -3.39
C LYS A 194 13.84 -2.79 -2.91
N SER A 195 13.47 -3.79 -3.68
CA SER A 195 13.55 -5.22 -3.27
C SER A 195 14.01 -6.10 -4.43
N ARG A 196 15.31 -6.13 -4.67
CA ARG A 196 15.94 -6.94 -5.73
C ARG A 196 15.67 -8.44 -5.59
N GLY A 197 15.35 -8.92 -4.39
CA GLY A 197 14.96 -10.31 -4.14
C GLY A 197 13.68 -10.74 -4.87
N GLN A 198 12.77 -9.80 -5.18
CA GLN A 198 11.56 -10.09 -5.96
C GLN A 198 11.89 -10.61 -7.37
N LEU A 199 12.95 -10.09 -7.98
CA LEU A 199 13.39 -10.50 -9.31
C LEU A 199 13.72 -12.01 -9.40
N ALA A 200 14.09 -12.63 -8.27
CA ALA A 200 14.38 -14.07 -8.23
C ALA A 200 13.14 -14.95 -8.49
N TYR A 201 11.95 -14.43 -8.24
CA TYR A 201 10.69 -15.15 -8.36
C TYR A 201 9.82 -14.65 -9.51
N TRP A 202 10.18 -13.53 -10.13
CA TRP A 202 9.39 -12.93 -11.20
C TRP A 202 9.48 -13.72 -12.52
N SER A 203 8.34 -13.91 -13.16
CA SER A 203 8.20 -14.34 -14.57
C SER A 203 6.89 -13.78 -15.14
N PRO A 204 6.74 -13.69 -16.48
CA PRO A 204 5.46 -13.31 -17.11
C PRO A 204 4.31 -14.24 -16.70
N GLU A 205 4.59 -15.54 -16.57
CA GLU A 205 3.60 -16.56 -16.16
C GLU A 205 3.16 -16.35 -14.70
N ASP A 206 4.06 -15.85 -13.84
CA ASP A 206 3.70 -15.51 -12.45
C ASP A 206 2.76 -14.31 -12.41
N ALA A 207 2.98 -13.29 -13.22
CA ALA A 207 2.07 -12.15 -13.36
C ALA A 207 0.67 -12.60 -13.80
N VAL A 208 0.57 -13.44 -14.82
CA VAL A 208 -0.71 -14.02 -15.28
C VAL A 208 -1.37 -14.86 -14.18
N ARG A 209 -0.61 -15.70 -13.46
CA ARG A 209 -1.15 -16.48 -12.35
C ARG A 209 -1.70 -15.59 -11.23
N LYS A 210 -1.01 -14.48 -10.94
CA LYS A 210 -1.43 -13.50 -9.94
C LYS A 210 -2.71 -12.79 -10.36
N SER A 211 -2.87 -12.45 -11.63
CA SER A 211 -4.07 -11.78 -12.12
C SER A 211 -5.34 -12.60 -11.86
N TYR A 212 -5.33 -13.92 -12.02
CA TYR A 212 -6.48 -14.76 -11.66
C TYR A 212 -6.85 -14.69 -10.17
N GLN A 213 -5.84 -14.67 -9.29
CA GLN A 213 -6.07 -14.47 -7.85
C GLN A 213 -6.66 -13.08 -7.57
N GLN A 214 -6.14 -12.07 -8.24
CA GLN A 214 -6.58 -10.67 -8.09
C GLN A 214 -8.02 -10.47 -8.55
N VAL A 215 -8.43 -11.05 -9.69
CA VAL A 215 -9.83 -11.04 -10.15
C VAL A 215 -10.75 -11.67 -9.10
N GLY A 216 -10.35 -12.80 -8.51
CA GLY A 216 -11.12 -13.45 -7.45
C GLY A 216 -11.29 -12.55 -6.22
N LEU A 217 -10.21 -11.90 -5.77
CA LEU A 217 -10.25 -10.97 -4.64
C LEU A 217 -11.06 -9.71 -4.96
N LEU A 218 -10.94 -9.19 -6.17
CA LEU A 218 -11.67 -8.00 -6.62
C LEU A 218 -13.18 -8.26 -6.65
N ARG A 219 -13.60 -9.43 -7.15
CA ARG A 219 -15.01 -9.86 -7.13
C ARG A 219 -15.52 -10.03 -5.69
N ALA A 220 -14.71 -10.63 -4.81
CA ALA A 220 -15.04 -10.75 -3.40
C ALA A 220 -15.20 -9.37 -2.73
N ALA A 221 -14.29 -8.45 -2.98
CA ALA A 221 -14.36 -7.07 -2.50
C ALA A 221 -15.63 -6.36 -3.00
N PHE A 222 -15.92 -6.47 -4.30
CA PHE A 222 -17.11 -5.87 -4.89
C PHE A 222 -18.43 -6.41 -4.26
N HIS A 223 -18.50 -7.71 -3.97
CA HIS A 223 -19.63 -8.33 -3.29
C HIS A 223 -19.83 -7.80 -1.86
N MET A 224 -18.75 -7.46 -1.17
CA MET A 224 -18.79 -6.94 0.19
C MET A 224 -19.07 -5.43 0.26
N LEU A 225 -18.87 -4.71 -0.84
CA LEU A 225 -19.09 -3.27 -0.92
C LEU A 225 -20.58 -2.95 -0.96
N ARG A 226 -21.03 -1.99 -0.17
CA ARG A 226 -22.42 -1.50 -0.22
C ARG A 226 -22.70 -0.74 -1.54
N PRO A 227 -23.95 -0.67 -1.99
CA PRO A 227 -24.33 0.21 -3.09
C PRO A 227 -23.95 1.67 -2.79
N GLY A 228 -23.27 2.33 -3.74
CA GLY A 228 -22.75 3.69 -3.55
C GLY A 228 -21.44 3.77 -2.78
N GLY A 229 -20.87 2.65 -2.34
CA GLY A 229 -19.54 2.59 -1.70
C GLY A 229 -18.39 2.77 -2.69
N ILE A 230 -17.17 2.91 -2.16
CA ILE A 230 -15.94 3.11 -2.93
C ILE A 230 -15.01 1.92 -2.75
N LEU A 231 -14.59 1.32 -3.87
CA LEU A 231 -13.55 0.28 -3.92
C LEU A 231 -12.31 0.84 -4.60
N VAL A 232 -11.19 0.81 -3.90
CA VAL A 232 -9.88 1.13 -4.47
C VAL A 232 -9.09 -0.15 -4.65
N TYR A 233 -8.69 -0.40 -5.90
CA TYR A 233 -7.78 -1.47 -6.28
C TYR A 233 -6.39 -0.88 -6.51
N SER A 234 -5.37 -1.49 -5.92
CA SER A 234 -3.97 -1.10 -6.12
C SER A 234 -3.05 -2.31 -6.17
N THR A 235 -1.95 -2.18 -6.89
CA THR A 235 -0.86 -3.17 -6.93
C THR A 235 0.49 -2.46 -6.84
N CYS A 236 1.55 -3.22 -6.62
CA CYS A 236 2.92 -2.77 -6.84
C CYS A 236 3.50 -3.33 -8.16
N SER A 237 2.63 -3.79 -9.07
CA SER A 237 2.98 -4.20 -10.42
C SER A 237 2.78 -3.05 -11.41
N LEU A 238 3.57 -3.05 -12.48
CA LEU A 238 3.40 -2.18 -13.63
C LEU A 238 2.75 -2.92 -14.82
N SER A 239 2.60 -4.25 -14.72
CA SER A 239 2.06 -5.09 -15.79
C SER A 239 0.56 -4.87 -15.97
N THR A 240 0.09 -4.75 -17.22
CA THR A 240 -1.34 -4.64 -17.55
C THR A 240 -2.13 -5.85 -17.10
N GLU A 241 -1.50 -7.03 -17.16
CA GLU A 241 -2.07 -8.32 -16.73
C GLU A 241 -2.55 -8.28 -15.27
N GLU A 242 -1.88 -7.50 -14.41
CA GLU A 242 -2.20 -7.38 -12.97
C GLU A 242 -2.98 -6.10 -12.64
N ASN A 243 -3.22 -5.22 -13.59
CA ASN A 243 -3.90 -3.94 -13.42
C ASN A 243 -5.15 -3.86 -14.31
N GLU A 244 -5.03 -3.37 -15.52
CA GLU A 244 -6.17 -3.11 -16.42
C GLU A 244 -6.95 -4.38 -16.74
N ASP A 245 -6.27 -5.49 -17.03
CA ASP A 245 -6.91 -6.77 -17.37
C ASP A 245 -7.69 -7.37 -16.19
N VAL A 246 -7.23 -7.13 -14.94
CA VAL A 246 -7.96 -7.53 -13.73
C VAL A 246 -9.27 -6.74 -13.60
N LEU A 247 -9.24 -5.42 -13.86
CA LEU A 247 -10.43 -4.59 -13.83
C LEU A 247 -11.42 -4.97 -14.92
N LEU A 248 -10.94 -5.24 -16.14
CA LEU A 248 -11.78 -5.75 -17.23
C LEU A 248 -12.44 -7.10 -16.91
N GLY A 249 -11.75 -7.93 -16.10
CA GLY A 249 -12.30 -9.21 -15.63
C GLY A 249 -13.43 -9.07 -14.59
N LEU A 250 -13.66 -7.88 -14.03
CA LEU A 250 -14.80 -7.58 -13.15
C LEU A 250 -16.04 -7.13 -13.93
N LEU A 251 -15.83 -6.38 -15.02
CA LEU A 251 -16.89 -5.82 -15.89
C LEU A 251 -17.51 -6.88 -16.77
#